data_ea545d67def2a982ce12b56463e39547
#
_entry.id   ea545d67def2a982ce12b56463e39547
#
_cell.length_a   1.000
_cell.length_b   1.000
_cell.length_c   1.000
_cell.angle_alpha   90.00
_cell.angle_beta   90.00
_cell.angle_gamma   90.00
#
_symmetry.space_group_name_H-M   'P 1'
#
loop_
_entity.id
_entity.type
_entity.pdbx_description
1 polymer ?
#
loop_
_entity_poly.entity_id
_entity_poly.type
_entity_poly.pdbx_seq_one_letter_code
_entity_poly.pdbx_strand_id
1 'polypeptide(L)'
;METSRRDFIKKALTGVLVLLGFGFLVPAATIVAPVKSRDKELAYFPLLAEEEIPRVGVKKAELTFAVQGKERKARVFIVSSPDGPDVFSATCSHLGCLVNYHKEKHEFVCPCHGGRYDLTGRNIAGPPPAPLTRYPLKIEDGRLFVGVKV
;
A
#
# COMPACT_ATOMS: atom_id res chain seq x y z
N MET A 1 1.78 61.71 -25.62
CA MET A 1 1.09 61.30 -24.39
C MET A 1 2.17 61.10 -23.32
N GLU A 2 2.39 62.10 -22.48
CA GLU A 2 3.35 61.96 -21.37
C GLU A 2 2.75 61.09 -20.27
N THR A 3 3.30 59.91 -20.08
CA THR A 3 2.94 59.06 -18.94
C THR A 3 3.56 59.67 -17.68
N SER A 4 2.71 60.11 -16.76
CA SER A 4 3.14 60.62 -15.47
C SER A 4 3.96 59.56 -14.73
N ARG A 5 5.05 59.95 -14.04
CA ARG A 5 5.86 59.07 -13.17
C ARG A 5 4.97 58.23 -12.23
N ARG A 6 3.86 58.82 -11.80
CA ARG A 6 2.89 58.17 -10.91
C ARG A 6 2.15 57.02 -11.60
N ASP A 7 1.79 57.17 -12.89
CA ASP A 7 1.11 56.13 -13.65
C ASP A 7 2.05 55.00 -14.04
N PHE A 8 3.32 55.31 -14.30
CA PHE A 8 4.35 54.31 -14.51
C PHE A 8 4.57 53.44 -13.27
N ILE A 9 4.70 54.06 -12.08
CA ILE A 9 4.87 53.31 -10.82
C ILE A 9 3.66 52.44 -10.51
N LYS A 10 2.43 52.92 -10.71
CA LYS A 10 1.21 52.14 -10.52
C LYS A 10 1.18 50.95 -11.44
N LYS A 11 1.46 51.10 -12.74
CA LYS A 11 1.49 50.01 -13.70
C LYS A 11 2.58 48.98 -13.37
N ALA A 12 3.77 49.42 -13.00
CA ALA A 12 4.86 48.56 -12.59
C ALA A 12 4.47 47.73 -11.34
N LEU A 13 3.92 48.41 -10.32
CA LEU A 13 3.48 47.73 -9.09
C LEU A 13 2.37 46.72 -9.35
N THR A 14 1.39 47.10 -10.16
CA THR A 14 0.31 46.16 -10.55
C THR A 14 0.86 44.94 -11.30
N GLY A 15 1.80 45.16 -12.24
CA GLY A 15 2.45 44.07 -12.96
C GLY A 15 3.19 43.10 -12.04
N VAL A 16 3.95 43.62 -11.07
CA VAL A 16 4.66 42.82 -10.07
C VAL A 16 3.67 42.04 -9.20
N LEU A 17 2.58 42.66 -8.73
CA LEU A 17 1.57 41.99 -7.92
C LEU A 17 0.85 40.88 -8.69
N VAL A 18 0.56 41.09 -9.96
CA VAL A 18 -0.03 40.08 -10.82
C VAL A 18 0.92 38.91 -11.02
N LEU A 19 2.19 39.18 -11.32
CA LEU A 19 3.21 38.13 -11.49
C LEU A 19 3.41 37.30 -10.20
N LEU A 20 3.50 37.97 -9.06
CA LEU A 20 3.61 37.29 -7.76
C LEU A 20 2.35 36.52 -7.41
N GLY A 21 1.16 37.07 -7.69
CA GLY A 21 -0.10 36.37 -7.48
C GLY A 21 -0.22 35.11 -8.34
N PHE A 22 0.05 35.20 -9.64
CA PHE A 22 0.04 34.03 -10.53
C PHE A 22 1.14 33.03 -10.18
N GLY A 23 2.34 33.51 -9.86
CA GLY A 23 3.47 32.67 -9.47
C GLY A 23 3.23 31.87 -8.18
N PHE A 24 2.35 32.35 -7.29
CA PHE A 24 2.04 31.70 -6.03
C PHE A 24 0.74 30.90 -6.07
N LEU A 25 -0.29 31.44 -6.69
CA LEU A 25 -1.62 30.81 -6.73
C LEU A 25 -1.67 29.55 -7.60
N VAL A 26 -0.95 29.53 -8.73
CA VAL A 26 -0.94 28.36 -9.62
C VAL A 26 -0.29 27.15 -8.95
N PRO A 27 0.94 27.21 -8.40
CA PRO A 27 1.51 26.07 -7.70
C PRO A 27 0.72 25.70 -6.43
N ALA A 28 0.18 26.66 -5.69
CA ALA A 28 -0.68 26.37 -4.55
C ALA A 28 -1.94 25.59 -4.95
N ALA A 29 -2.59 25.97 -6.05
CA ALA A 29 -3.76 25.26 -6.58
C ALA A 29 -3.42 23.83 -7.02
N THR A 30 -2.24 23.58 -7.59
CA THR A 30 -1.80 22.23 -7.99
C THR A 30 -1.49 21.32 -6.78
N ILE A 31 -1.00 21.89 -5.68
CA ILE A 31 -0.72 21.16 -4.45
C ILE A 31 -2.03 20.75 -3.74
N VAL A 32 -3.02 21.65 -3.75
CA VAL A 32 -4.31 21.42 -3.08
C VAL A 32 -5.27 20.60 -3.96
N ALA A 33 -5.04 20.54 -5.27
CA ALA A 33 -5.88 19.73 -6.16
C ALA A 33 -5.82 18.25 -5.77
N PRO A 34 -6.98 17.59 -5.54
CA PRO A 34 -6.98 16.18 -5.18
C PRO A 34 -6.34 15.38 -6.32
N VAL A 35 -5.29 14.63 -5.98
CA VAL A 35 -4.70 13.67 -6.91
C VAL A 35 -5.77 12.63 -7.23
N LYS A 36 -6.20 12.60 -8.48
CA LYS A 36 -7.14 11.58 -8.96
C LYS A 36 -6.45 10.22 -8.84
N SER A 37 -6.73 9.51 -7.74
CA SER A 37 -6.26 8.13 -7.59
C SER A 37 -6.87 7.31 -8.72
N ARG A 38 -6.04 6.69 -9.54
CA ARG A 38 -6.53 5.67 -10.47
C ARG A 38 -7.13 4.56 -9.61
N ASP A 39 -8.37 4.20 -9.88
CA ASP A 39 -8.98 3.02 -9.27
C ASP A 39 -8.08 1.83 -9.63
N LYS A 40 -7.45 1.27 -8.59
CA LYS A 40 -6.58 0.13 -8.78
C LYS A 40 -7.45 -1.08 -9.05
N GLU A 41 -7.27 -1.67 -10.20
CA GLU A 41 -7.98 -2.88 -10.62
C GLU A 41 -7.47 -4.08 -9.83
N LEU A 42 -8.37 -4.98 -9.44
CA LEU A 42 -8.02 -6.21 -8.73
C LEU A 42 -7.63 -7.27 -9.75
N ALA A 43 -6.37 -7.64 -9.79
CA ALA A 43 -5.85 -8.71 -10.63
C ALA A 43 -5.44 -9.92 -9.78
N TYR A 44 -5.70 -11.15 -10.28
CA TYR A 44 -5.38 -12.38 -9.59
C TYR A 44 -4.12 -13.02 -10.15
N PHE A 45 -3.18 -13.38 -9.29
CA PHE A 45 -1.91 -13.99 -9.65
C PHE A 45 -1.76 -15.36 -8.98
N PRO A 46 -1.22 -16.35 -9.68
CA PRO A 46 -1.00 -17.68 -9.11
C PRO A 46 0.04 -17.63 -8.00
N LEU A 47 -0.23 -18.31 -6.89
CA LEU A 47 0.70 -18.38 -5.77
C LEU A 47 1.32 -19.78 -5.65
N LEU A 48 0.51 -20.83 -5.55
CA LEU A 48 0.96 -22.21 -5.43
C LEU A 48 -0.16 -23.21 -5.83
N ALA A 49 0.20 -24.48 -5.97
CA ALA A 49 -0.75 -25.55 -6.21
C ALA A 49 -1.64 -25.77 -4.96
N GLU A 50 -2.90 -26.19 -5.15
CA GLU A 50 -3.85 -26.43 -4.07
C GLU A 50 -3.35 -27.47 -3.06
N GLU A 51 -2.68 -28.51 -3.53
CA GLU A 51 -2.06 -29.58 -2.70
C GLU A 51 -0.96 -29.04 -1.76
N GLU A 52 -0.35 -27.90 -2.11
CA GLU A 52 0.68 -27.26 -1.31
C GLU A 52 0.13 -26.32 -0.23
N ILE A 53 -1.18 -26.09 -0.21
CA ILE A 53 -1.83 -25.29 0.84
C ILE A 53 -1.69 -26.05 2.16
N PRO A 54 -1.18 -25.40 3.23
CA PRO A 54 -1.02 -26.06 4.50
C PRO A 54 -2.40 -26.47 5.05
N ARG A 55 -2.56 -27.71 5.45
CA ARG A 55 -3.78 -28.18 6.14
C ARG A 55 -3.85 -27.71 7.58
N VAL A 56 -2.68 -27.44 8.20
CA VAL A 56 -2.55 -26.95 9.56
C VAL A 56 -1.37 -25.97 9.64
N GLY A 57 -1.56 -24.87 10.34
CA GLY A 57 -0.50 -23.92 10.64
C GLY A 57 -0.29 -22.86 9.55
N VAL A 58 0.96 -22.44 9.38
CA VAL A 58 1.34 -21.31 8.54
C VAL A 58 2.46 -21.70 7.58
N LYS A 59 2.26 -21.43 6.29
CA LYS A 59 3.29 -21.55 5.24
C LYS A 59 3.68 -20.16 4.75
N LYS A 60 4.98 -19.91 4.61
CA LYS A 60 5.53 -18.69 3.99
C LYS A 60 5.70 -18.93 2.49
N ALA A 61 5.28 -17.99 1.68
CA ALA A 61 5.43 -18.04 0.22
C ALA A 61 5.84 -16.68 -0.35
N GLU A 62 6.29 -16.68 -1.60
CA GLU A 62 6.59 -15.47 -2.36
C GLU A 62 5.59 -15.35 -3.51
N LEU A 63 4.84 -14.26 -3.52
CA LEU A 63 3.90 -13.90 -4.57
C LEU A 63 4.63 -13.03 -5.60
N THR A 64 4.67 -13.47 -6.84
CA THR A 64 5.18 -12.69 -7.97
C THR A 64 4.01 -12.13 -8.78
N PHE A 65 3.99 -10.83 -9.02
CA PHE A 65 2.93 -10.15 -9.76
C PHE A 65 3.50 -8.98 -10.57
N ALA A 66 2.78 -8.57 -11.62
CA ALA A 66 3.18 -7.46 -12.46
C ALA A 66 2.31 -6.22 -12.18
N VAL A 67 2.96 -5.06 -11.99
CA VAL A 67 2.30 -3.75 -11.89
C VAL A 67 2.89 -2.83 -12.93
N GLN A 68 2.07 -2.31 -13.82
CA GLN A 68 2.51 -1.41 -14.90
C GLN A 68 3.69 -1.97 -15.72
N GLY A 69 3.65 -3.28 -16.03
CA GLY A 69 4.70 -3.97 -16.79
C GLY A 69 5.99 -4.26 -16.01
N LYS A 70 6.06 -3.95 -14.70
CA LYS A 70 7.19 -4.26 -13.84
C LYS A 70 6.86 -5.42 -12.92
N GLU A 71 7.72 -6.43 -12.91
CA GLU A 71 7.61 -7.54 -11.97
C GLU A 71 7.89 -7.07 -10.55
N ARG A 72 7.03 -7.49 -9.63
CA ARG A 72 7.12 -7.24 -8.19
C ARG A 72 7.01 -8.56 -7.44
N LYS A 73 7.69 -8.64 -6.30
CA LYS A 73 7.66 -9.78 -5.40
C LYS A 73 7.20 -9.34 -4.03
N ALA A 74 6.27 -10.08 -3.45
CA ALA A 74 5.80 -9.86 -2.09
C ALA A 74 5.88 -11.16 -1.30
N ARG A 75 6.32 -11.07 -0.06
CA ARG A 75 6.25 -12.21 0.87
C ARG A 75 4.88 -12.24 1.50
N VAL A 76 4.32 -13.45 1.57
CA VAL A 76 3.00 -13.70 2.14
C VAL A 76 3.03 -14.88 3.09
N PHE A 77 2.08 -14.90 4.01
CA PHE A 77 1.77 -16.05 4.86
C PHE A 77 0.45 -16.65 4.41
N ILE A 78 0.44 -17.97 4.25
CA ILE A 78 -0.75 -18.75 4.02
C ILE A 78 -1.07 -19.43 5.34
N VAL A 79 -2.22 -19.12 5.91
CA VAL A 79 -2.66 -19.60 7.21
C VAL A 79 -3.82 -20.54 6.99
N SER A 80 -3.75 -21.74 7.57
CA SER A 80 -4.89 -22.66 7.60
C SER A 80 -5.94 -22.14 8.57
N SER A 81 -7.18 -22.02 8.11
CA SER A 81 -8.35 -21.64 8.90
C SER A 81 -9.48 -22.65 8.69
N PRO A 82 -10.43 -22.81 9.63
CA PRO A 82 -11.58 -23.70 9.49
C PRO A 82 -12.42 -23.43 8.23
N ASP A 83 -12.51 -22.17 7.82
CA ASP A 83 -13.30 -21.71 6.66
C ASP A 83 -12.51 -21.73 5.34
N GLY A 84 -11.26 -22.25 5.36
CA GLY A 84 -10.36 -22.27 4.22
C GLY A 84 -9.06 -21.49 4.48
N PRO A 85 -8.14 -21.43 3.50
CA PRO A 85 -6.88 -20.72 3.69
C PRO A 85 -7.08 -19.20 3.72
N ASP A 86 -6.31 -18.53 4.55
CA ASP A 86 -6.15 -17.08 4.54
C ASP A 86 -4.77 -16.70 4.03
N VAL A 87 -4.68 -15.61 3.27
CA VAL A 87 -3.38 -15.11 2.79
C VAL A 87 -3.15 -13.68 3.30
N PHE A 88 -2.09 -13.52 4.09
CA PHE A 88 -1.68 -12.24 4.66
C PHE A 88 -0.36 -11.76 4.09
N SER A 89 -0.24 -10.44 3.91
CA SER A 89 1.06 -9.82 3.63
C SER A 89 2.03 -10.04 4.79
N ALA A 90 3.28 -10.38 4.48
CA ALA A 90 4.33 -10.41 5.49
C ALA A 90 4.91 -9.00 5.77
N THR A 91 4.21 -7.95 5.38
CA THR A 91 4.64 -6.56 5.56
C THR A 91 3.89 -5.93 6.73
N CYS A 92 4.65 -5.43 7.70
CA CYS A 92 4.11 -4.75 8.90
C CYS A 92 3.40 -3.45 8.51
N SER A 93 2.22 -3.22 9.08
CA SER A 93 1.42 -2.01 8.81
C SER A 93 1.98 -0.74 9.47
N HIS A 94 3.02 -0.84 10.31
CA HIS A 94 3.67 0.32 10.91
C HIS A 94 4.57 1.06 9.90
N LEU A 95 5.69 0.46 9.53
CA LEU A 95 6.70 1.07 8.64
C LEU A 95 7.21 0.09 7.56
N GLY A 96 6.43 -0.92 7.21
CA GLY A 96 6.75 -1.80 6.10
C GLY A 96 7.84 -2.85 6.36
N CYS A 97 8.28 -3.05 7.60
CA CYS A 97 9.23 -4.11 7.94
C CYS A 97 8.64 -5.50 7.68
N LEU A 98 9.49 -6.46 7.36
CA LEU A 98 9.06 -7.84 7.19
C LEU A 98 8.77 -8.48 8.55
N VAL A 99 7.62 -9.12 8.63
CA VAL A 99 7.14 -9.84 9.79
C VAL A 99 7.61 -11.29 9.74
N ASN A 100 7.88 -11.89 10.88
CA ASN A 100 8.23 -13.31 11.02
C ASN A 100 7.14 -14.06 11.77
N TYR A 101 6.89 -15.31 11.37
CA TYR A 101 6.01 -16.20 12.09
C TYR A 101 6.77 -16.94 13.21
N HIS A 102 6.26 -16.84 14.44
CA HIS A 102 6.75 -17.55 15.61
C HIS A 102 5.82 -18.71 15.93
N LYS A 103 6.24 -19.92 15.57
CA LYS A 103 5.42 -21.15 15.69
C LYS A 103 5.01 -21.45 17.13
N GLU A 104 5.90 -21.26 18.10
CA GLU A 104 5.65 -21.55 19.50
C GLU A 104 4.58 -20.66 20.15
N LYS A 105 4.47 -19.41 19.67
CA LYS A 105 3.52 -18.42 20.16
C LYS A 105 2.27 -18.30 19.30
N HIS A 106 2.25 -18.95 18.15
CA HIS A 106 1.21 -18.80 17.13
C HIS A 106 0.96 -17.33 16.75
N GLU A 107 2.03 -16.55 16.59
CA GLU A 107 1.98 -15.12 16.34
C GLU A 107 2.90 -14.71 15.21
N PHE A 108 2.54 -13.62 14.54
CA PHE A 108 3.42 -12.92 13.63
C PHE A 108 4.07 -11.76 14.39
N VAL A 109 5.40 -11.65 14.33
CA VAL A 109 6.17 -10.65 15.06
C VAL A 109 7.00 -9.81 14.10
N CYS A 110 6.88 -8.49 14.22
CA CYS A 110 7.71 -7.53 13.51
C CYS A 110 8.98 -7.24 14.34
N PRO A 111 10.18 -7.55 13.83
CA PRO A 111 11.42 -7.40 14.60
C PRO A 111 11.83 -5.93 14.79
N CYS A 112 11.30 -5.00 13.98
CA CYS A 112 11.72 -3.60 14.01
C CYS A 112 11.29 -2.87 15.29
N HIS A 113 10.00 -3.00 15.67
CA HIS A 113 9.45 -2.29 16.82
C HIS A 113 8.51 -3.17 17.66
N GLY A 114 8.65 -4.50 17.57
CA GLY A 114 7.90 -5.43 18.41
C GLY A 114 6.39 -5.51 18.11
N GLY A 115 5.94 -5.06 16.93
CA GLY A 115 4.56 -5.25 16.52
C GLY A 115 4.19 -6.73 16.47
N ARG A 116 3.05 -7.11 17.06
CA ARG A 116 2.58 -8.50 17.12
C ARG A 116 1.19 -8.64 16.55
N TYR A 117 0.95 -9.75 15.85
CA TYR A 117 -0.32 -10.07 15.22
C TYR A 117 -0.68 -11.52 15.50
N ASP A 118 -1.95 -11.80 15.68
CA ASP A 118 -2.46 -13.15 15.79
C ASP A 118 -2.57 -13.85 14.41
N LEU A 119 -3.02 -15.12 14.43
CA LEU A 119 -3.18 -15.90 13.19
C LEU A 119 -4.28 -15.38 12.25
N THR A 120 -5.15 -14.49 12.73
CA THR A 120 -6.16 -13.80 11.90
C THR A 120 -5.62 -12.52 11.28
N GLY A 121 -4.33 -12.20 11.52
CA GLY A 121 -3.67 -10.98 11.06
C GLY A 121 -4.00 -9.75 11.89
N ARG A 122 -4.81 -9.86 12.96
CA ARG A 122 -5.16 -8.73 13.85
C ARG A 122 -3.94 -8.30 14.65
N ASN A 123 -3.73 -7.00 14.78
CA ASN A 123 -2.74 -6.46 15.70
C ASN A 123 -3.15 -6.73 17.15
N ILE A 124 -2.25 -7.33 17.93
CA ILE A 124 -2.46 -7.66 19.34
C ILE A 124 -1.49 -6.94 20.29
N ALA A 125 -0.39 -6.37 19.76
CA ALA A 125 0.53 -5.56 20.55
C ALA A 125 1.48 -4.73 19.67
N GLY A 126 2.02 -3.65 20.25
CA GLY A 126 3.01 -2.78 19.63
C GLY A 126 2.40 -1.66 18.80
N PRO A 127 3.25 -0.92 18.04
CA PRO A 127 2.86 0.31 17.35
C PRO A 127 2.07 0.15 16.04
N PRO A 128 1.88 -1.03 15.40
CA PRO A 128 1.13 -1.13 14.16
C PRO A 128 -0.30 -0.60 14.29
N PRO A 129 -0.74 0.33 13.42
CA PRO A 129 -2.06 0.95 13.53
C PRO A 129 -3.20 0.10 12.94
N ALA A 130 -2.87 -0.94 12.18
CA ALA A 130 -3.83 -1.76 11.43
C ALA A 130 -3.41 -3.24 11.41
N PRO A 131 -4.34 -4.17 11.14
CA PRO A 131 -4.02 -5.57 10.92
C PRO A 131 -3.09 -5.77 9.72
N LEU A 132 -2.51 -6.97 9.58
CA LEU A 132 -1.84 -7.37 8.35
C LEU A 132 -2.82 -7.33 7.18
N THR A 133 -2.36 -6.87 6.04
CA THR A 133 -3.20 -6.86 4.83
C THR A 133 -3.58 -8.28 4.45
N ARG A 134 -4.88 -8.58 4.46
CA ARG A 134 -5.44 -9.84 3.96
C ARG A 134 -5.72 -9.68 2.48
N TYR A 135 -5.24 -10.63 1.69
CA TYR A 135 -5.47 -10.65 0.25
C TYR A 135 -6.74 -11.44 -0.09
N PRO A 136 -7.60 -10.96 -1.00
CA PRO A 136 -8.64 -11.78 -1.58
C PRO A 136 -7.99 -12.95 -2.35
N LEU A 137 -8.64 -14.10 -2.29
CA LEU A 137 -8.12 -15.32 -2.93
C LEU A 137 -9.23 -16.07 -3.64
N LYS A 138 -8.84 -16.90 -4.59
CA LYS A 138 -9.69 -17.87 -5.26
C LYS A 138 -8.89 -19.13 -5.56
N ILE A 139 -9.56 -20.27 -5.59
CA ILE A 139 -8.98 -21.55 -6.01
C ILE A 139 -9.65 -21.90 -7.33
N GLU A 140 -8.84 -22.04 -8.38
CA GLU A 140 -9.28 -22.43 -9.71
C GLU A 140 -8.26 -23.40 -10.31
N ASP A 141 -8.73 -24.42 -11.01
CA ASP A 141 -7.91 -25.41 -11.70
C ASP A 141 -6.79 -26.02 -10.82
N GLY A 142 -7.10 -26.31 -9.55
CA GLY A 142 -6.13 -26.87 -8.59
C GLY A 142 -5.01 -25.92 -8.19
N ARG A 143 -5.22 -24.60 -8.33
CA ARG A 143 -4.26 -23.55 -7.93
C ARG A 143 -4.89 -22.47 -7.09
N LEU A 144 -4.13 -22.00 -6.12
CA LEU A 144 -4.46 -20.83 -5.31
C LEU A 144 -4.00 -19.55 -6.02
N PHE A 145 -4.93 -18.66 -6.28
CA PHE A 145 -4.68 -17.32 -6.82
C PHE A 145 -4.90 -16.26 -5.75
N VAL A 146 -4.09 -15.24 -5.77
CA VAL A 146 -4.14 -14.11 -4.83
C VAL A 146 -4.43 -12.83 -5.58
N GLY A 147 -5.44 -12.10 -5.13
CA GLY A 147 -5.85 -10.82 -5.70
C GLY A 147 -4.99 -9.67 -5.18
N VAL A 148 -4.39 -8.93 -6.10
CA VAL A 148 -3.59 -7.73 -5.82
C VAL A 148 -4.18 -6.54 -6.55
N LYS A 149 -4.29 -5.41 -5.88
CA LYS A 149 -4.67 -4.13 -6.52
C LYS A 149 -3.48 -3.59 -7.31
N VAL A 150 -3.59 -3.56 -8.64
CA VAL A 150 -2.54 -3.16 -9.59
C VAL A 150 -2.84 -1.83 -10.27
#